data_5dcb23bf41c4f7f00caeafb8587f540d
#
_entry.id   5dcb23bf41c4f7f00caeafb8587f540d
#
_cell.length_a   1.000
_cell.length_b   1.000
_cell.length_c   1.000
_cell.angle_alpha   90.00
_cell.angle_beta   90.00
_cell.angle_gamma   90.00
#
_symmetry.space_group_name_H-M   'P 1'
#
loop_
_entity.id
_entity.type
_entity.pdbx_description
1 polymer ?
#
loop_
_entity_poly.entity_id
_entity_poly.type
_entity_poly.pdbx_seq_one_letter_code
_entity_poly.pdbx_strand_id
1 'polypeptide(L)'
;LGYQVYSVPTGELLIGMDGKLNPKATLGYSDGTYYYIPDNWSDEIFENNVRQEYNLSVSGASDKMNYYMSAGYLDDQGIVPNSGFQRYSARLKADYQVKPWLKLGANVSFTHYDSREQDTEGGTSNANIFYASNIMGAIYPMYIRDAQGNIMTDNRGFQRYDYGKKGQDTNGSRNTIPNANPLASYMLDKMKYSGDVVSGKWFADVDIWGGIKAKVNIGVDANNVRNTDMVNPFYGQYS
;
A
#
# COMPACT_ATOMS: atom_id res chain seq x y z
N LEU A 1 27.12 -17.22 -8.86
CA LEU A 1 26.26 -16.29 -8.12
C LEU A 1 25.42 -15.34 -9.02
N GLY A 2 25.71 -15.27 -10.32
CA GLY A 2 24.97 -14.47 -11.30
C GLY A 2 25.34 -12.99 -11.36
N TYR A 3 25.88 -12.42 -10.28
CA TYR A 3 26.37 -11.03 -10.24
C TYR A 3 27.78 -10.96 -9.67
N GLN A 4 28.62 -10.10 -10.28
CA GLN A 4 29.85 -9.66 -9.68
C GLN A 4 29.62 -8.29 -9.06
N VAL A 5 29.79 -8.19 -7.76
CA VAL A 5 29.58 -6.96 -6.97
C VAL A 5 30.83 -6.53 -6.19
N TYR A 6 31.93 -7.21 -6.45
CA TYR A 6 33.24 -6.87 -5.89
C TYR A 6 34.26 -6.67 -6.99
N SER A 7 35.14 -5.71 -6.80
CA SER A 7 36.34 -5.50 -7.61
C SER A 7 37.55 -6.06 -6.87
N VAL A 8 38.49 -6.64 -7.60
CA VAL A 8 39.79 -7.11 -7.12
C VAL A 8 40.92 -6.53 -8.01
N PRO A 9 42.15 -6.43 -7.50
CA PRO A 9 43.28 -6.05 -8.32
C PRO A 9 43.47 -6.95 -9.54
N THR A 10 43.90 -6.38 -10.65
CA THR A 10 44.08 -7.11 -11.90
C THR A 10 44.97 -8.34 -11.71
N GLY A 11 44.49 -9.49 -12.17
CA GLY A 11 45.14 -10.78 -12.08
C GLY A 11 44.95 -11.53 -10.76
N GLU A 12 44.21 -10.97 -9.80
CA GLU A 12 43.83 -11.66 -8.56
C GLU A 12 42.45 -12.32 -8.68
N LEU A 13 42.26 -13.43 -7.94
CA LEU A 13 40.97 -14.11 -7.86
C LEU A 13 40.10 -13.44 -6.79
N LEU A 14 38.80 -13.33 -7.05
CA LEU A 14 37.83 -12.82 -6.07
C LEU A 14 37.68 -13.77 -4.88
N ILE A 15 37.63 -15.05 -5.14
CA ILE A 15 37.59 -16.10 -4.10
C ILE A 15 38.93 -16.88 -4.21
N GLY A 16 39.63 -16.95 -3.10
CA GLY A 16 40.88 -17.70 -2.99
C GLY A 16 40.66 -19.22 -3.04
N MET A 17 41.74 -19.99 -3.17
CA MET A 17 41.70 -21.46 -3.14
C MET A 17 41.25 -22.00 -1.78
N ASP A 18 41.31 -21.21 -0.74
CA ASP A 18 40.77 -21.49 0.61
C ASP A 18 39.25 -21.24 0.72
N GLY A 19 38.59 -20.84 -0.37
CA GLY A 19 37.18 -20.54 -0.44
C GLY A 19 36.77 -19.19 0.18
N LYS A 20 37.73 -18.36 0.59
CA LYS A 20 37.46 -17.05 1.21
C LYS A 20 37.52 -15.92 0.19
N LEU A 21 36.81 -14.85 0.52
CA LEU A 21 36.86 -13.60 -0.22
C LEU A 21 38.30 -13.02 -0.15
N ASN A 22 38.81 -12.56 -1.28
CA ASN A 22 40.11 -11.89 -1.34
C ASN A 22 40.13 -10.68 -0.37
N PRO A 23 41.09 -10.58 0.55
CA PRO A 23 41.13 -9.49 1.51
C PRO A 23 41.33 -8.10 0.87
N LYS A 24 41.75 -8.05 -0.40
CA LYS A 24 41.87 -6.79 -1.18
C LYS A 24 40.58 -6.52 -1.99
N ALA A 25 39.56 -7.37 -1.89
CA ALA A 25 38.31 -7.13 -2.60
C ALA A 25 37.61 -5.89 -2.02
N THR A 26 37.15 -5.02 -2.89
CA THR A 26 36.36 -3.85 -2.55
C THR A 26 34.94 -4.01 -3.09
N LEU A 27 33.96 -3.60 -2.31
CA LEU A 27 32.55 -3.63 -2.72
C LEU A 27 32.31 -2.61 -3.84
N GLY A 28 31.60 -3.03 -4.87
CA GLY A 28 31.36 -2.26 -6.09
C GLY A 28 32.17 -2.81 -7.26
N TYR A 29 31.51 -3.05 -8.38
CA TYR A 29 32.12 -3.53 -9.63
C TYR A 29 31.53 -2.78 -10.82
N SER A 30 32.41 -2.27 -11.71
CA SER A 30 31.98 -1.70 -12.99
C SER A 30 32.42 -2.60 -14.13
N ASP A 31 31.54 -2.87 -15.09
CA ASP A 31 31.85 -3.52 -16.34
C ASP A 31 32.17 -2.52 -17.48
N GLY A 32 32.25 -1.23 -17.15
CA GLY A 32 32.46 -0.12 -18.08
C GLY A 32 31.18 0.53 -18.58
N THR A 33 30.04 -0.14 -18.45
CA THR A 33 28.70 0.37 -18.82
C THR A 33 27.84 0.56 -17.57
N TYR A 34 27.83 -0.44 -16.71
CA TYR A 34 27.04 -0.48 -15.51
C TYR A 34 27.90 -0.65 -14.27
N TYR A 35 27.40 -0.16 -13.14
CA TYR A 35 27.98 -0.35 -11.83
C TYR A 35 27.11 -1.23 -10.96
N TYR A 36 27.68 -2.30 -10.42
CA TYR A 36 27.01 -3.29 -9.59
C TYR A 36 27.42 -3.12 -8.13
N ILE A 37 26.46 -2.76 -7.30
CA ILE A 37 26.60 -2.71 -5.86
C ILE A 37 25.31 -3.26 -5.23
N PRO A 38 25.40 -4.06 -4.17
CA PRO A 38 24.21 -4.55 -3.49
C PRO A 38 23.38 -3.40 -2.90
N ASP A 39 22.08 -3.57 -2.93
CA ASP A 39 21.15 -2.72 -2.20
C ASP A 39 20.62 -3.45 -0.97
N ASN A 40 20.30 -2.73 0.10
CA ASN A 40 19.57 -3.28 1.23
C ASN A 40 18.08 -3.28 0.92
N TRP A 41 17.59 -4.41 0.47
CA TRP A 41 16.19 -4.56 0.06
C TRP A 41 15.19 -4.23 1.17
N SER A 42 15.53 -4.53 2.41
CA SER A 42 14.64 -4.21 3.53
C SER A 42 14.56 -2.69 3.77
N ASP A 43 15.69 -1.98 3.70
CA ASP A 43 15.71 -0.54 3.91
C ASP A 43 15.00 0.23 2.79
N GLU A 44 15.04 -0.31 1.56
CA GLU A 44 14.36 0.29 0.40
C GLU A 44 12.86 -0.03 0.34
N ILE A 45 12.47 -1.15 0.95
CA ILE A 45 11.09 -1.63 0.93
C ILE A 45 10.27 -1.05 2.08
N PHE A 46 10.87 -0.90 3.27
CA PHE A 46 10.11 -0.51 4.45
C PHE A 46 10.31 0.98 4.77
N GLU A 47 9.19 1.67 4.91
CA GLU A 47 9.13 3.08 5.25
C GLU A 47 8.56 3.29 6.65
N ASN A 48 9.07 4.31 7.34
CA ASN A 48 8.49 4.76 8.60
C ASN A 48 7.38 5.78 8.28
N ASN A 49 6.14 5.37 8.48
CA ASN A 49 4.99 6.21 8.19
C ASN A 49 4.16 6.51 9.44
N VAL A 50 3.32 7.53 9.35
CA VAL A 50 2.51 8.02 10.47
C VAL A 50 1.05 7.73 10.20
N ARG A 51 0.36 7.15 11.18
CA ARG A 51 -1.10 7.08 11.22
C ARG A 51 -1.66 8.28 11.97
N GLN A 52 -2.63 8.95 11.36
CA GLN A 52 -3.33 10.10 11.93
C GLN A 52 -4.84 9.83 11.93
N GLU A 53 -5.48 10.08 13.08
CA GLU A 53 -6.93 9.94 13.21
C GLU A 53 -7.49 11.10 13.98
N TYR A 54 -8.49 11.75 13.40
CA TYR A 54 -9.20 12.89 14.01
C TYR A 54 -10.68 12.59 14.06
N ASN A 55 -11.26 12.73 15.26
CA ASN A 55 -12.67 12.52 15.48
C ASN A 55 -13.24 13.72 16.24
N LEU A 56 -14.30 14.31 15.70
CA LEU A 56 -15.06 15.37 16.31
C LEU A 56 -16.50 14.92 16.50
N SER A 57 -17.05 15.16 17.68
CA SER A 57 -18.46 14.88 17.92
C SER A 57 -19.12 15.98 18.74
N VAL A 58 -20.41 16.19 18.47
CA VAL A 58 -21.28 17.12 19.19
C VAL A 58 -22.57 16.39 19.50
N SER A 59 -23.03 16.51 20.72
CA SER A 59 -24.34 15.99 21.15
C SER A 59 -25.07 16.99 22.00
N GLY A 60 -26.37 16.93 21.96
CA GLY A 60 -27.22 17.78 22.79
C GLY A 60 -28.59 17.16 22.99
N ALA A 61 -29.27 17.64 24.01
CA ALA A 61 -30.61 17.22 24.38
C ALA A 61 -31.46 18.41 24.81
N SER A 62 -32.75 18.33 24.50
CA SER A 62 -33.80 19.17 25.04
C SER A 62 -34.99 18.30 25.45
N ASP A 63 -36.03 18.87 25.99
CA ASP A 63 -37.24 18.13 26.37
C ASP A 63 -37.87 17.34 25.21
N LYS A 64 -37.63 17.79 23.99
CA LYS A 64 -38.27 17.21 22.80
C LYS A 64 -37.28 16.60 21.80
N MET A 65 -35.99 16.84 21.95
CA MET A 65 -35.00 16.47 20.93
C MET A 65 -33.71 15.96 21.56
N ASN A 66 -33.20 14.84 21.05
CA ASN A 66 -31.83 14.42 21.27
C ASN A 66 -31.14 14.37 19.95
N TYR A 67 -29.91 14.85 19.88
CA TYR A 67 -29.10 14.74 18.67
C TYR A 67 -27.64 14.38 18.98
N TYR A 68 -27.04 13.75 18.04
CA TYR A 68 -25.61 13.43 18.00
C TYR A 68 -25.12 13.60 16.57
N MET A 69 -24.02 14.30 16.40
CA MET A 69 -23.31 14.43 15.14
C MET A 69 -21.84 14.09 15.36
N SER A 70 -21.23 13.43 14.40
CA SER A 70 -19.78 13.22 14.40
C SER A 70 -19.22 13.26 12.98
N ALA A 71 -17.97 13.69 12.91
CA ALA A 71 -17.13 13.63 11.71
C ALA A 71 -15.79 13.03 12.09
N GLY A 72 -15.25 12.18 11.24
CA GLY A 72 -13.96 11.51 11.43
C GLY A 72 -13.14 11.53 10.16
N TYR A 73 -11.84 11.66 10.33
CA TYR A 73 -10.82 11.49 9.29
C TYR A 73 -9.75 10.56 9.80
N LEU A 74 -9.37 9.61 8.96
CA LEU A 74 -8.25 8.70 9.18
C LEU A 74 -7.35 8.73 7.96
N ASP A 75 -6.05 8.88 8.18
CA ASP A 75 -4.97 8.68 7.21
C ASP A 75 -3.97 7.70 7.82
N ASP A 76 -3.91 6.52 7.26
CA ASP A 76 -3.04 5.42 7.69
C ASP A 76 -2.15 5.03 6.51
N GLN A 77 -0.92 5.54 6.50
CA GLN A 77 0.05 5.22 5.47
C GLN A 77 0.69 3.88 5.80
N GLY A 78 0.74 2.98 4.82
CA GLY A 78 1.36 1.67 4.98
C GLY A 78 2.87 1.73 5.15
N ILE A 79 3.44 0.65 5.64
CA ILE A 79 4.90 0.51 5.83
C ILE A 79 5.66 0.19 4.53
N VAL A 80 4.95 -0.03 3.42
CA VAL A 80 5.54 -0.24 2.10
C VAL A 80 5.09 0.87 1.14
N PRO A 81 5.91 1.22 0.13
CA PRO A 81 5.60 2.31 -0.80
C PRO A 81 4.23 2.15 -1.46
N ASN A 82 3.57 3.27 -1.71
CA ASN A 82 2.26 3.32 -2.38
C ASN A 82 1.14 2.50 -1.72
N SER A 83 1.29 2.11 -0.46
CA SER A 83 0.23 1.48 0.32
C SER A 83 -0.37 2.46 1.34
N GLY A 84 -1.62 2.26 1.69
CA GLY A 84 -2.26 3.09 2.71
C GLY A 84 -3.78 3.10 2.62
N PHE A 85 -4.39 3.65 3.66
CA PHE A 85 -5.83 3.73 3.82
C PHE A 85 -6.24 5.12 4.30
N GLN A 86 -7.17 5.75 3.58
CA GLN A 86 -7.78 7.01 3.98
C GLN A 86 -9.28 6.83 4.16
N ARG A 87 -9.85 7.44 5.19
CA ARG A 87 -11.28 7.35 5.47
C ARG A 87 -11.83 8.67 5.96
N TYR A 88 -12.92 9.09 5.36
CA TYR A 88 -13.79 10.17 5.82
C TYR A 88 -15.09 9.56 6.31
N SER A 89 -15.55 9.97 7.47
CA SER A 89 -16.82 9.48 8.02
C SER A 89 -17.64 10.63 8.60
N ALA A 90 -18.95 10.52 8.45
CA ALA A 90 -19.89 11.43 9.05
C ALA A 90 -21.10 10.64 9.59
N ARG A 91 -21.64 11.05 10.71
CA ARG A 91 -22.84 10.45 11.30
C ARG A 91 -23.73 11.52 11.90
N LEU A 92 -25.02 11.38 11.64
CA LEU A 92 -26.08 12.16 12.24
C LEU A 92 -27.10 11.21 12.86
N LYS A 93 -27.37 11.41 14.14
CA LYS A 93 -28.49 10.78 14.83
C LYS A 93 -29.34 11.85 15.46
N ALA A 94 -30.65 11.80 15.25
CA ALA A 94 -31.59 12.70 15.88
C ALA A 94 -32.89 11.95 16.21
N ASP A 95 -33.40 12.21 17.40
CA ASP A 95 -34.71 11.74 17.87
C ASP A 95 -35.52 12.99 18.25
N TYR A 96 -36.75 13.07 17.75
CA TYR A 96 -37.62 14.23 18.00
C TYR A 96 -39.05 13.82 18.41
N GLN A 97 -39.52 14.34 19.55
CA GLN A 97 -40.89 14.19 20.00
C GLN A 97 -41.76 15.23 19.32
N VAL A 98 -42.38 14.85 18.19
CA VAL A 98 -43.19 15.73 17.34
C VAL A 98 -44.49 16.11 18.04
N LYS A 99 -45.14 15.13 18.67
CA LYS A 99 -46.36 15.22 19.46
C LYS A 99 -46.23 14.30 20.67
N PRO A 100 -47.05 14.48 21.74
CA PRO A 100 -47.02 13.55 22.87
C PRO A 100 -47.18 12.09 22.49
N TRP A 101 -47.85 11.82 21.39
CA TRP A 101 -48.11 10.48 20.87
C TRP A 101 -47.24 10.06 19.68
N LEU A 102 -46.32 10.96 19.16
CA LEU A 102 -45.51 10.69 17.99
C LEU A 102 -44.05 11.08 18.21
N LYS A 103 -43.18 10.09 18.20
CA LYS A 103 -41.73 10.28 18.18
C LYS A 103 -41.16 9.79 16.86
N LEU A 104 -40.31 10.59 16.22
CA LEU A 104 -39.58 10.27 15.03
C LEU A 104 -38.08 10.23 15.34
N GLY A 105 -37.35 9.38 14.66
CA GLY A 105 -35.91 9.36 14.74
C GLY A 105 -35.23 8.94 13.44
N ALA A 106 -34.02 9.45 13.29
CA ALA A 106 -33.14 9.13 12.18
C ALA A 106 -31.72 8.87 12.67
N ASN A 107 -31.03 7.94 12.07
CA ASN A 107 -29.61 7.68 12.26
C ASN A 107 -29.00 7.39 10.89
N VAL A 108 -28.26 8.35 10.36
CA VAL A 108 -27.65 8.27 9.03
C VAL A 108 -26.15 8.37 9.20
N SER A 109 -25.42 7.52 8.50
CA SER A 109 -23.97 7.58 8.41
C SER A 109 -23.52 7.50 6.96
N PHE A 110 -22.44 8.19 6.67
CA PHE A 110 -21.72 8.16 5.42
C PHE A 110 -20.25 7.87 5.70
N THR A 111 -19.65 7.02 4.90
CA THR A 111 -18.22 6.75 4.92
C THR A 111 -17.72 6.70 3.50
N HIS A 112 -16.70 7.49 3.22
CA HIS A 112 -15.88 7.38 2.02
C HIS A 112 -14.51 6.87 2.42
N TYR A 113 -13.98 5.90 1.68
CA TYR A 113 -12.63 5.41 1.89
C TYR A 113 -11.90 5.18 0.59
N ASP A 114 -10.58 5.40 0.64
CA ASP A 114 -9.62 5.03 -0.36
C ASP A 114 -8.61 4.05 0.26
N SER A 115 -8.46 2.86 -0.32
CA SER A 115 -7.41 1.90 0.01
C SER A 115 -6.47 1.75 -1.17
N ARG A 116 -5.19 1.90 -0.91
CA ARG A 116 -4.11 1.58 -1.84
C ARG A 116 -3.39 0.37 -1.29
N GLU A 117 -3.52 -0.71 -1.96
CA GLU A 117 -2.85 -1.96 -1.60
C GLU A 117 -2.38 -2.65 -2.87
N GLN A 118 -1.28 -3.34 -2.76
CA GLN A 118 -0.76 -4.17 -3.83
C GLN A 118 -1.19 -5.61 -3.59
N ASP A 119 -1.34 -6.34 -4.67
CA ASP A 119 -1.65 -7.75 -4.58
C ASP A 119 -0.54 -8.50 -3.86
N THR A 120 -0.87 -9.03 -2.68
CA THR A 120 0.01 -9.88 -1.89
C THR A 120 -0.43 -11.34 -1.93
N GLU A 121 -1.37 -11.67 -2.83
CA GLU A 121 -1.87 -13.03 -2.96
C GLU A 121 -0.75 -14.02 -3.31
N GLY A 122 -0.76 -15.13 -2.61
CA GLY A 122 0.23 -16.20 -2.77
C GLY A 122 1.56 -15.90 -2.07
N GLY A 123 1.66 -16.21 -0.77
CA GLY A 123 2.78 -15.95 0.13
C GLY A 123 4.21 -16.17 -0.39
N THR A 124 4.39 -16.88 -1.50
CA THR A 124 5.68 -17.11 -2.18
C THR A 124 5.74 -16.52 -3.59
N SER A 125 4.80 -15.64 -3.95
CA SER A 125 4.78 -14.99 -5.26
C SER A 125 5.97 -14.05 -5.42
N ASN A 126 6.52 -13.99 -6.62
CA ASN A 126 7.57 -13.03 -7.00
C ASN A 126 7.10 -11.56 -6.90
N ALA A 127 5.80 -11.31 -6.86
CA ALA A 127 5.20 -10.00 -6.65
C ALA A 127 5.08 -9.63 -5.15
N ASN A 128 5.23 -10.60 -4.24
CA ASN A 128 5.10 -10.33 -2.81
C ASN A 128 6.36 -9.66 -2.25
N ILE A 129 6.22 -8.38 -1.90
CA ILE A 129 7.33 -7.56 -1.41
C ILE A 129 7.87 -8.04 -0.06
N PHE A 130 7.03 -8.58 0.83
CA PHE A 130 7.45 -9.13 2.12
C PHE A 130 8.23 -10.45 1.94
N TYR A 131 7.79 -11.28 0.99
CA TYR A 131 8.55 -12.48 0.65
C TYR A 131 9.91 -12.11 0.05
N ALA A 132 9.94 -11.14 -0.87
CA ALA A 132 11.16 -10.67 -1.50
C ALA A 132 12.16 -10.09 -0.48
N SER A 133 11.72 -9.28 0.48
CA SER A 133 12.59 -8.70 1.51
C SER A 133 13.29 -9.74 2.36
N ASN A 134 12.66 -10.91 2.57
CA ASN A 134 13.21 -11.98 3.41
C ASN A 134 14.13 -12.95 2.66
N ILE A 135 13.89 -13.17 1.37
CA ILE A 135 14.64 -14.19 0.61
C ILE A 135 15.67 -13.61 -0.35
N MET A 136 15.63 -12.31 -0.61
CA MET A 136 16.57 -11.69 -1.53
C MET A 136 17.97 -11.72 -0.93
N GLY A 137 18.90 -12.31 -1.68
CA GLY A 137 20.30 -12.36 -1.23
C GLY A 137 20.93 -10.96 -1.19
N ALA A 138 21.70 -10.72 -0.15
CA ALA A 138 22.36 -9.43 0.11
C ALA A 138 23.38 -8.98 -0.95
N ILE A 139 23.58 -9.76 -2.01
CA ILE A 139 24.49 -9.43 -3.13
C ILE A 139 23.75 -8.84 -4.33
N TYR A 140 22.42 -8.85 -4.33
CA TYR A 140 21.67 -8.45 -5.52
C TYR A 140 21.32 -6.97 -5.53
N PRO A 141 21.69 -6.23 -6.61
CA PRO A 141 21.21 -4.87 -6.83
C PRO A 141 19.70 -4.83 -6.97
N MET A 142 19.11 -3.75 -6.52
CA MET A 142 17.70 -3.42 -6.76
C MET A 142 17.54 -2.51 -7.97
N TYR A 143 18.51 -1.64 -8.18
CA TYR A 143 18.51 -0.62 -9.22
C TYR A 143 19.60 -0.86 -10.26
N ILE A 144 19.36 -0.39 -11.47
CA ILE A 144 20.39 -0.30 -12.52
C ILE A 144 21.11 1.01 -12.35
N ARG A 145 22.46 0.95 -12.33
CA ARG A 145 23.33 2.12 -12.19
C ARG A 145 24.24 2.29 -13.38
N ASP A 146 24.53 3.53 -13.73
CA ASP A 146 25.55 3.86 -14.72
C ASP A 146 26.99 3.51 -14.22
N ALA A 147 27.99 3.64 -15.09
CA ALA A 147 29.36 3.30 -14.73
C ALA A 147 29.93 4.15 -13.56
N GLN A 148 29.33 5.29 -13.25
CA GLN A 148 29.66 6.19 -12.15
C GLN A 148 28.93 5.85 -10.85
N GLY A 149 27.98 4.90 -10.88
CA GLY A 149 27.21 4.44 -9.71
C GLY A 149 25.89 5.18 -9.47
N ASN A 150 25.49 6.09 -10.35
CA ASN A 150 24.21 6.79 -10.20
C ASN A 150 23.06 5.89 -10.66
N ILE A 151 21.95 5.90 -9.94
CA ILE A 151 20.72 5.19 -10.37
C ILE A 151 20.26 5.80 -11.69
N MET A 152 20.09 4.93 -12.69
CA MET A 152 19.64 5.35 -14.01
C MET A 152 18.13 5.62 -14.01
N THR A 153 17.73 6.59 -14.84
CA THR A 153 16.33 6.84 -15.16
C THR A 153 16.11 6.64 -16.66
N ASP A 154 14.88 6.36 -17.04
CA ASP A 154 14.48 6.36 -18.45
C ASP A 154 14.16 7.78 -18.96
N ASN A 155 13.81 7.89 -20.23
CA ASN A 155 13.44 9.16 -20.88
C ASN A 155 12.11 9.76 -20.36
N ARG A 156 11.39 9.06 -19.49
CA ARG A 156 10.17 9.51 -18.81
C ARG A 156 10.42 9.89 -17.37
N GLY A 157 11.64 9.71 -16.85
CA GLY A 157 12.02 10.00 -15.47
C GLY A 157 11.75 8.86 -14.49
N PHE A 158 11.37 7.67 -14.94
CA PHE A 158 11.24 6.51 -14.07
C PHE A 158 12.60 5.91 -13.76
N GLN A 159 12.81 5.54 -12.49
CA GLN A 159 13.99 4.78 -12.08
C GLN A 159 14.02 3.42 -12.78
N ARG A 160 15.20 3.00 -13.17
CA ARG A 160 15.40 1.68 -13.78
C ARG A 160 15.75 0.66 -12.70
N TYR A 161 14.89 -0.34 -12.59
CA TYR A 161 15.01 -1.42 -11.63
C TYR A 161 15.70 -2.63 -12.23
N ASP A 162 16.47 -3.35 -11.43
CA ASP A 162 17.10 -4.61 -11.84
C ASP A 162 16.10 -5.77 -11.65
N TYR A 163 15.68 -6.36 -12.74
CA TYR A 163 14.79 -7.53 -12.76
C TYR A 163 15.54 -8.88 -12.69
N GLY A 164 16.86 -8.85 -12.60
CA GLY A 164 17.68 -10.07 -12.46
C GLY A 164 17.71 -10.95 -13.68
N LYS A 165 17.55 -10.39 -14.89
CA LYS A 165 17.59 -11.10 -16.16
C LYS A 165 18.79 -10.66 -16.97
N LYS A 166 19.73 -11.59 -17.22
CA LYS A 166 20.90 -11.32 -18.03
C LYS A 166 20.51 -10.84 -19.44
N GLY A 167 21.17 -9.78 -19.90
CA GLY A 167 20.94 -9.19 -21.23
C GLY A 167 19.76 -8.18 -21.27
N GLN A 168 19.12 -7.91 -20.13
CA GLN A 168 18.20 -6.80 -19.97
C GLN A 168 18.84 -5.74 -19.06
N ASP A 169 19.66 -4.87 -19.65
CA ASP A 169 20.33 -3.76 -18.97
C ASP A 169 21.34 -4.17 -17.87
N THR A 170 21.69 -5.46 -17.79
CA THR A 170 22.62 -6.00 -16.80
C THR A 170 23.32 -7.24 -17.34
N ASN A 171 24.57 -7.45 -16.93
CA ASN A 171 25.33 -8.67 -17.19
C ASN A 171 25.02 -9.80 -16.19
N GLY A 172 24.27 -9.49 -15.13
CA GLY A 172 23.92 -10.43 -14.08
C GLY A 172 22.62 -11.16 -14.35
N SER A 173 22.47 -12.28 -13.67
CA SER A 173 21.18 -12.96 -13.50
C SER A 173 21.07 -13.49 -12.08
N ARG A 174 19.87 -13.49 -11.52
CA ARG A 174 19.65 -14.07 -10.20
C ARG A 174 18.72 -15.26 -10.25
N ASN A 175 19.00 -16.22 -9.39
CA ASN A 175 18.18 -17.42 -9.26
C ASN A 175 16.97 -17.21 -8.32
N THR A 176 17.08 -16.21 -7.44
CA THR A 176 16.01 -15.84 -6.50
C THR A 176 15.19 -14.73 -7.13
N ILE A 177 13.89 -14.94 -7.26
CA ILE A 177 12.95 -14.01 -7.90
C ILE A 177 13.48 -13.57 -9.29
N PRO A 178 13.70 -14.49 -10.23
CA PRO A 178 14.17 -14.16 -11.56
C PRO A 178 13.07 -13.42 -12.35
N ASN A 179 13.48 -12.48 -13.18
CA ASN A 179 12.62 -11.68 -14.05
C ASN A 179 11.56 -10.81 -13.32
N ALA A 180 11.74 -10.53 -12.04
CA ALA A 180 10.83 -9.69 -11.28
C ALA A 180 11.57 -8.76 -10.33
N ASN A 181 10.99 -7.60 -10.06
CA ASN A 181 11.41 -6.70 -9.01
C ASN A 181 10.14 -6.22 -8.27
N PRO A 182 9.82 -6.79 -7.10
CA PRO A 182 8.59 -6.43 -6.38
C PRO A 182 8.50 -4.96 -6.02
N LEU A 183 9.62 -4.29 -5.69
CA LEU A 183 9.59 -2.86 -5.42
C LEU A 183 9.19 -2.07 -6.68
N ALA A 184 9.71 -2.46 -7.85
CA ALA A 184 9.32 -1.83 -9.12
C ALA A 184 7.80 -1.92 -9.35
N SER A 185 7.20 -3.09 -9.10
CA SER A 185 5.75 -3.26 -9.19
C SER A 185 5.01 -2.33 -8.23
N TYR A 186 5.42 -2.27 -6.97
CA TYR A 186 4.82 -1.36 -5.98
C TYR A 186 4.95 0.12 -6.35
N MET A 187 6.02 0.51 -7.01
CA MET A 187 6.26 1.89 -7.43
C MET A 187 5.56 2.26 -8.74
N LEU A 188 5.41 1.32 -9.66
CA LEU A 188 4.96 1.58 -11.02
C LEU A 188 3.52 1.15 -11.28
N ASP A 189 3.04 0.12 -10.60
CA ASP A 189 1.67 -0.34 -10.72
C ASP A 189 0.76 0.44 -9.76
N LYS A 190 -0.51 0.53 -10.09
CA LYS A 190 -1.50 1.22 -9.26
C LYS A 190 -2.69 0.33 -9.01
N MET A 191 -2.90 -0.01 -7.76
CA MET A 191 -4.10 -0.70 -7.30
C MET A 191 -4.80 0.15 -6.25
N LYS A 192 -6.04 0.54 -6.54
CA LYS A 192 -6.81 1.43 -5.68
C LYS A 192 -8.24 0.94 -5.57
N TYR A 193 -8.70 0.80 -4.34
CA TYR A 193 -10.11 0.62 -4.00
C TYR A 193 -10.66 1.93 -3.44
N SER A 194 -11.74 2.41 -4.00
CA SER A 194 -12.50 3.54 -3.46
C SER A 194 -13.91 3.09 -3.13
N GLY A 195 -14.39 3.40 -1.95
CA GLY A 195 -15.71 2.97 -1.52
C GLY A 195 -16.53 4.09 -0.88
N ASP A 196 -17.82 4.11 -1.21
CA ASP A 196 -18.82 4.95 -0.59
C ASP A 196 -19.87 4.07 0.10
N VAL A 197 -19.99 4.23 1.42
CA VAL A 197 -20.94 3.48 2.24
C VAL A 197 -21.94 4.47 2.86
N VAL A 198 -23.21 4.23 2.60
CA VAL A 198 -24.32 4.99 3.20
C VAL A 198 -25.19 4.02 3.99
N SER A 199 -25.39 4.32 5.28
CA SER A 199 -26.33 3.59 6.12
C SER A 199 -27.32 4.56 6.71
N GLY A 200 -28.61 4.25 6.58
CA GLY A 200 -29.68 5.06 7.12
C GLY A 200 -30.72 4.20 7.83
N LYS A 201 -31.11 4.63 9.00
CA LYS A 201 -32.21 4.01 9.76
C LYS A 201 -33.14 5.11 10.27
N TRP A 202 -34.41 4.95 9.96
CA TRP A 202 -35.48 5.84 10.41
C TRP A 202 -36.48 5.05 11.23
N PHE A 203 -37.07 5.69 12.21
CA PHE A 203 -38.16 5.09 12.99
C PHE A 203 -39.26 6.10 13.30
N ALA A 204 -40.45 5.55 13.46
CA ALA A 204 -41.58 6.26 14.02
C ALA A 204 -42.19 5.42 15.15
N ASP A 205 -42.27 6.01 16.35
CA ASP A 205 -42.97 5.43 17.49
C ASP A 205 -44.27 6.21 17.69
N VAL A 206 -45.39 5.50 17.68
CA VAL A 206 -46.74 6.05 17.76
C VAL A 206 -47.48 5.43 18.96
N ASP A 207 -47.83 6.27 19.92
CA ASP A 207 -48.77 5.88 20.97
C ASP A 207 -50.20 6.07 20.46
N ILE A 208 -50.92 4.95 20.17
CA ILE A 208 -52.21 5.00 19.50
C ILE A 208 -53.29 5.39 20.54
N TRP A 209 -53.61 4.46 21.43
CA TRP A 209 -54.52 4.71 22.56
C TRP A 209 -54.58 3.45 23.45
N GLY A 210 -55.04 3.60 24.71
CA GLY A 210 -55.27 2.48 25.62
C GLY A 210 -54.03 1.63 25.92
N GLY A 211 -52.82 2.20 25.82
CA GLY A 211 -51.54 1.51 26.02
C GLY A 211 -51.01 0.81 24.79
N ILE A 212 -51.70 0.88 23.62
CA ILE A 212 -51.25 0.33 22.37
C ILE A 212 -50.22 1.24 21.75
N LYS A 213 -49.03 0.67 21.43
CA LYS A 213 -47.92 1.34 20.74
C LYS A 213 -47.61 0.66 19.42
N ALA A 214 -47.39 1.47 18.39
CA ALA A 214 -46.84 1.01 17.13
C ALA A 214 -45.45 1.56 16.89
N LYS A 215 -44.56 0.72 16.38
CA LYS A 215 -43.22 1.12 15.99
C LYS A 215 -42.93 0.67 14.56
N VAL A 216 -42.54 1.62 13.74
CA VAL A 216 -42.08 1.37 12.37
C VAL A 216 -40.59 1.70 12.27
N ASN A 217 -39.84 0.80 11.67
CA ASN A 217 -38.43 1.02 11.38
C ASN A 217 -38.17 0.78 9.89
N ILE A 218 -37.44 1.67 9.27
CA ILE A 218 -36.97 1.54 7.89
C ILE A 218 -35.45 1.67 7.91
N GLY A 219 -34.77 0.73 7.29
CA GLY A 219 -33.30 0.76 7.13
C GLY A 219 -32.91 0.69 5.66
N VAL A 220 -31.90 1.43 5.29
CA VAL A 220 -31.29 1.40 3.96
C VAL A 220 -29.76 1.35 4.15
N ASP A 221 -29.13 0.37 3.53
CA ASP A 221 -27.68 0.25 3.43
C ASP A 221 -27.29 0.19 1.95
N ALA A 222 -26.38 1.07 1.55
CA ALA A 222 -25.82 1.10 0.21
C ALA A 222 -24.30 1.12 0.29
N ASN A 223 -23.66 0.27 -0.49
CA ASN A 223 -22.20 0.22 -0.61
C ASN A 223 -21.84 0.22 -2.09
N ASN A 224 -21.05 1.20 -2.50
CA ASN A 224 -20.52 1.31 -3.85
C ASN A 224 -19.00 1.26 -3.79
N VAL A 225 -18.41 0.23 -4.36
CA VAL A 225 -16.95 0.04 -4.40
C VAL A 225 -16.49 0.11 -5.85
N ARG A 226 -15.45 0.91 -6.08
CA ARG A 226 -14.73 0.99 -7.35
C ARG A 226 -13.32 0.45 -7.15
N ASN A 227 -12.95 -0.54 -7.94
CA ASN A 227 -11.57 -1.00 -8.08
C ASN A 227 -10.94 -0.36 -9.32
N THR A 228 -9.72 0.12 -9.16
CA THR A 228 -8.86 0.58 -10.26
C THR A 228 -7.55 -0.17 -10.17
N ASP A 229 -7.27 -0.97 -11.18
CA ASP A 229 -6.05 -1.74 -11.32
C ASP A 229 -5.36 -1.33 -12.61
N MET A 230 -4.09 -0.92 -12.51
CA MET A 230 -3.28 -0.49 -13.63
C MET A 230 -1.86 -1.04 -13.49
N VAL A 231 -1.55 -2.04 -14.28
CA VAL A 231 -0.20 -2.60 -14.41
C VAL A 231 0.60 -1.72 -15.38
N ASN A 232 1.86 -1.44 -15.03
CA ASN A 232 2.74 -0.66 -15.88
C ASN A 232 3.07 -1.44 -17.18
N PRO A 233 2.75 -0.89 -18.36
CA PRO A 233 2.95 -1.60 -19.61
C PRO A 233 4.39 -1.54 -20.14
N PHE A 234 5.28 -0.76 -19.50
CA PHE A 234 6.62 -0.48 -20.03
C PHE A 234 7.72 -1.29 -19.34
N TYR A 235 7.51 -1.67 -18.10
CA TYR A 235 8.49 -2.37 -17.27
C TYR A 235 7.83 -3.45 -16.44
N GLY A 236 8.59 -4.50 -16.14
CA GLY A 236 8.16 -5.56 -15.26
C GLY A 236 8.26 -6.93 -15.92
N GLN A 237 7.81 -7.93 -15.21
CA GLN A 237 7.84 -9.31 -15.71
C GLN A 237 6.84 -9.56 -16.85
N TYR A 238 5.91 -8.67 -17.08
CA TYR A 238 4.85 -8.77 -18.10
C TYR A 238 5.02 -7.76 -19.25
N SER A 239 6.11 -6.98 -19.25
CA SER A 239 6.42 -6.03 -20.33
C SER A 239 7.21 -6.67 -21.48
#